data_32201d05703471271cb49bed677b7df9
#
_entry.id   32201d05703471271cb49bed677b7df9
#
_cell.length_a   1.000
_cell.length_b   1.000
_cell.length_c   1.000
_cell.angle_alpha   90.00
_cell.angle_beta   90.00
_cell.angle_gamma   90.00
#
_symmetry.space_group_name_H-M   'P 1'
#
loop_
_entity.id
_entity.type
_entity.pdbx_description
1 polymer ?
#
loop_
_entity_poly.entity_id
_entity_poly.type
_entity_poly.pdbx_seq_one_letter_code
_entity_poly.pdbx_strand_id
1 'polypeptide(L)'
;MNYAYYHYRMDKLIFKLFYPKDALGLFLVIFAAFLLGCAQITGKATGQIPREIGKNPEVYFCPRQDCSKVFENLIESANSSVHCALYDINLKNVIRSLAKKSKSADVKVVIDSSNYKEQIKGDGIRMDDDKQLMHNKFCVIDSNAVMTGSFNPTDNDNYNNNNNVVVVYSNALAVNYEDEFEELWNGKFGQGNNVRSPIIYINNIKYENYFCPEDKCELRIADLIKNAESSIYFMAFSFTNEEIADALIKRKGLDISGILDSSQSSIKYSQFKRLQEFGINVKKDSNKYKMHHKVFIIDNETVATGSFNPTLSADTKNDENLLIIHDKKITNAFLKEFESLWA
;
A
#
# COMPACT_ATOMS: atom_id res chain seq x y z
N MET A 1 -73.94 -7.41 12.21
CA MET A 1 -73.57 -8.86 12.25
C MET A 1 -73.61 -9.41 10.86
N ASN A 2 -72.47 -9.33 10.05
CA ASN A 2 -72.31 -10.06 8.78
C ASN A 2 -71.08 -9.64 8.00
N TYR A 3 -70.01 -9.23 8.68
CA TYR A 3 -68.71 -8.93 7.96
C TYR A 3 -67.57 -9.86 8.36
N ALA A 4 -67.68 -10.65 9.43
CA ALA A 4 -66.58 -11.49 9.94
C ALA A 4 -66.58 -12.92 9.35
N TYR A 5 -67.65 -13.34 8.64
CA TYR A 5 -67.76 -14.71 8.16
C TYR A 5 -67.27 -14.92 6.71
N TYR A 6 -67.09 -13.82 5.96
CA TYR A 6 -66.62 -13.93 4.57
C TYR A 6 -65.08 -13.93 4.44
N HIS A 7 -64.34 -13.37 5.36
CA HIS A 7 -62.88 -13.36 5.33
C HIS A 7 -62.26 -14.73 5.68
N TYR A 8 -62.89 -15.50 6.55
CA TYR A 8 -62.38 -16.79 7.02
C TYR A 8 -62.50 -17.93 5.98
N ARG A 9 -63.32 -17.75 4.96
CA ARG A 9 -63.50 -18.77 3.88
C ARG A 9 -62.63 -18.51 2.66
N MET A 10 -62.18 -17.30 2.44
CA MET A 10 -61.28 -16.95 1.32
C MET A 10 -59.85 -17.38 1.60
N ASP A 11 -59.38 -17.23 2.84
CA ASP A 11 -58.01 -17.60 3.20
C ASP A 11 -57.75 -19.13 3.14
N LYS A 12 -58.77 -19.93 3.39
CA LYS A 12 -58.63 -21.41 3.21
C LYS A 12 -58.67 -21.88 1.76
N LEU A 13 -59.22 -21.09 0.84
CA LEU A 13 -59.25 -21.44 -0.58
C LEU A 13 -57.95 -21.07 -1.32
N ILE A 14 -57.33 -19.96 -0.91
CA ILE A 14 -56.09 -19.51 -1.48
C ILE A 14 -54.92 -20.43 -1.05
N PHE A 15 -54.94 -20.96 0.18
CA PHE A 15 -53.91 -21.86 0.69
C PHE A 15 -53.94 -23.28 0.02
N LYS A 16 -55.07 -23.67 -0.58
CA LYS A 16 -55.20 -24.98 -1.24
C LYS A 16 -54.78 -24.98 -2.72
N LEU A 17 -54.63 -23.81 -3.35
CA LEU A 17 -54.32 -23.68 -4.78
C LEU A 17 -52.83 -23.50 -5.09
N PHE A 18 -51.99 -23.23 -4.08
CA PHE A 18 -50.59 -22.91 -4.31
C PHE A 18 -49.55 -23.87 -3.71
N TYR A 19 -49.95 -24.99 -3.08
CA TYR A 19 -48.99 -25.97 -2.57
C TYR A 19 -49.41 -27.40 -2.95
N PRO A 20 -48.90 -27.91 -4.09
CA PRO A 20 -48.96 -29.34 -4.36
C PRO A 20 -48.07 -30.09 -3.35
N LYS A 21 -48.51 -31.28 -2.92
CA LYS A 21 -47.86 -32.10 -1.88
C LYS A 21 -46.41 -32.45 -2.14
N ASP A 22 -45.90 -32.21 -3.35
CA ASP A 22 -44.54 -32.55 -3.80
C ASP A 22 -43.57 -31.33 -3.67
N ALA A 23 -44.06 -30.15 -3.26
CA ALA A 23 -43.23 -28.95 -3.08
C ALA A 23 -42.37 -29.00 -1.83
N LEU A 24 -42.70 -29.84 -0.85
CA LEU A 24 -41.95 -29.93 0.42
C LEU A 24 -40.51 -30.47 0.22
N GLY A 25 -40.35 -31.38 -0.74
CA GLY A 25 -39.06 -31.95 -1.12
C GLY A 25 -38.16 -30.91 -1.81
N LEU A 26 -38.74 -30.06 -2.66
CA LEU A 26 -38.01 -29.04 -3.40
C LEU A 26 -37.57 -27.88 -2.46
N PHE A 27 -38.42 -27.53 -1.48
CA PHE A 27 -38.09 -26.52 -0.48
C PHE A 27 -36.94 -26.95 0.47
N LEU A 28 -36.93 -28.24 0.85
CA LEU A 28 -35.87 -28.80 1.68
C LEU A 28 -34.53 -28.88 0.90
N VAL A 29 -34.54 -29.15 -0.39
CA VAL A 29 -33.33 -29.18 -1.23
C VAL A 29 -32.80 -27.76 -1.47
N ILE A 30 -33.67 -26.76 -1.71
CA ILE A 30 -33.28 -25.36 -1.86
C ILE A 30 -32.77 -24.78 -0.53
N PHE A 31 -33.41 -25.13 0.60
CA PHE A 31 -32.97 -24.69 1.93
C PHE A 31 -31.65 -25.36 2.35
N ALA A 32 -31.43 -26.63 2.00
CA ALA A 32 -30.17 -27.32 2.19
C ALA A 32 -29.06 -26.75 1.28
N ALA A 33 -29.38 -26.37 0.04
CA ALA A 33 -28.45 -25.70 -0.87
C ALA A 33 -28.10 -24.27 -0.38
N PHE A 34 -29.06 -23.55 0.22
CA PHE A 34 -28.82 -22.25 0.85
C PHE A 34 -27.99 -22.37 2.13
N LEU A 35 -28.19 -23.42 2.94
CA LEU A 35 -27.37 -23.69 4.13
C LEU A 35 -25.97 -24.20 3.76
N LEU A 36 -25.82 -24.88 2.63
CA LEU A 36 -24.50 -25.28 2.10
C LEU A 36 -23.80 -24.14 1.35
N GLY A 37 -24.54 -23.19 0.78
CA GLY A 37 -24.01 -21.99 0.13
C GLY A 37 -23.64 -20.87 1.11
N CYS A 38 -24.20 -20.88 2.33
CA CYS A 38 -23.82 -20.03 3.46
C CYS A 38 -22.89 -20.73 4.45
N ALA A 39 -22.15 -21.75 4.06
CA ALA A 39 -20.90 -22.02 4.70
C ALA A 39 -20.04 -20.77 4.44
N GLN A 40 -20.12 -19.78 5.31
CA GLN A 40 -19.06 -18.83 5.50
C GLN A 40 -17.80 -19.68 5.54
N ILE A 41 -16.94 -19.49 4.57
CA ILE A 41 -15.55 -19.85 4.67
C ILE A 41 -15.02 -18.95 5.79
N THR A 42 -15.35 -19.26 7.04
CA THR A 42 -14.52 -18.90 8.16
C THR A 42 -13.26 -19.73 7.96
N GLY A 43 -12.44 -19.32 7.02
CA GLY A 43 -11.07 -19.74 6.95
C GLY A 43 -10.49 -19.36 8.30
N LYS A 44 -10.44 -20.32 9.24
CA LYS A 44 -9.42 -20.26 10.27
C LYS A 44 -8.15 -20.02 9.49
N ALA A 45 -7.51 -18.86 9.71
CA ALA A 45 -6.17 -18.62 9.23
C ALA A 45 -5.36 -19.84 9.66
N THR A 46 -5.16 -20.76 8.75
CA THR A 46 -4.16 -21.80 8.92
C THR A 46 -2.89 -21.00 8.98
N GLY A 47 -2.17 -21.02 10.08
CA GLY A 47 -0.98 -20.20 10.33
C GLY A 47 0.19 -20.52 9.38
N GLN A 48 -0.10 -20.86 8.13
CA GLN A 48 0.86 -21.07 7.07
C GLN A 48 1.15 -19.76 6.38
N ILE A 49 2.43 -19.40 6.38
CA ILE A 49 2.94 -18.25 5.63
C ILE A 49 2.69 -18.50 4.13
N PRO A 50 2.05 -17.57 3.41
CA PRO A 50 1.79 -17.70 1.98
C PRO A 50 3.09 -17.91 1.18
N ARG A 51 3.06 -18.82 0.22
CA ARG A 51 4.18 -19.12 -0.68
C ARG A 51 3.67 -19.22 -2.10
N GLU A 52 4.26 -18.42 -2.99
CA GLU A 52 3.85 -18.29 -4.38
C GLU A 52 5.04 -18.42 -5.31
N ILE A 53 4.76 -18.84 -6.55
CA ILE A 53 5.68 -18.71 -7.68
C ILE A 53 5.08 -17.65 -8.60
N GLY A 54 5.85 -16.63 -8.91
CA GLY A 54 5.36 -15.49 -9.66
C GLY A 54 6.42 -14.85 -10.55
N LYS A 55 6.00 -13.80 -11.26
CA LYS A 55 6.91 -12.93 -12.02
C LYS A 55 7.85 -12.21 -11.05
N ASN A 56 9.10 -11.99 -11.47
CA ASN A 56 10.05 -11.19 -10.69
C ASN A 56 9.54 -9.76 -10.53
N PRO A 57 9.77 -9.12 -9.37
CA PRO A 57 9.42 -7.73 -9.17
C PRO A 57 10.20 -6.81 -10.11
N GLU A 58 9.62 -5.67 -10.39
CA GLU A 58 10.22 -4.61 -11.21
C GLU A 58 10.46 -3.38 -10.34
N VAL A 59 11.57 -2.69 -10.54
CA VAL A 59 11.94 -1.47 -9.83
C VAL A 59 12.32 -0.39 -10.81
N TYR A 60 11.82 0.82 -10.59
CA TYR A 60 12.06 1.98 -11.42
C TYR A 60 12.43 3.20 -10.55
N PHE A 61 13.34 4.04 -11.06
CA PHE A 61 13.81 5.24 -10.37
C PHE A 61 13.54 6.49 -11.20
N CYS A 62 12.74 7.40 -10.66
CA CYS A 62 12.42 8.67 -11.27
C CYS A 62 13.35 9.76 -10.71
N PRO A 63 13.73 10.76 -11.49
CA PRO A 63 13.25 11.10 -12.83
C PRO A 63 14.02 10.42 -13.98
N ARG A 64 15.02 9.56 -13.69
CA ARG A 64 15.84 8.92 -14.74
C ARG A 64 15.06 7.96 -15.63
N GLN A 65 14.02 7.34 -15.07
CA GLN A 65 13.07 6.50 -15.80
C GLN A 65 11.70 7.17 -15.79
N ASP A 66 10.90 6.93 -16.83
CA ASP A 66 9.54 7.46 -16.91
C ASP A 66 8.57 6.63 -16.07
N CYS A 67 8.46 6.97 -14.77
CA CYS A 67 7.56 6.30 -13.86
C CYS A 67 6.09 6.49 -14.24
N SER A 68 5.74 7.61 -14.88
CA SER A 68 4.39 7.85 -15.36
C SER A 68 3.98 6.84 -16.42
N LYS A 69 4.92 6.45 -17.30
CA LYS A 69 4.67 5.43 -18.33
C LYS A 69 4.54 4.03 -17.73
N VAL A 70 5.30 3.73 -16.69
CA VAL A 70 5.16 2.47 -15.94
C VAL A 70 3.75 2.38 -15.35
N PHE A 71 3.29 3.45 -14.70
CA PHE A 71 1.96 3.51 -14.11
C PHE A 71 0.87 3.42 -15.17
N GLU A 72 0.97 4.18 -16.25
CA GLU A 72 0.04 4.12 -17.38
C GLU A 72 -0.09 2.70 -17.95
N ASN A 73 1.05 2.04 -18.24
CA ASN A 73 1.07 0.68 -18.78
C ASN A 73 0.41 -0.33 -17.82
N LEU A 74 0.63 -0.17 -16.51
CA LEU A 74 0.05 -1.05 -15.50
C LEU A 74 -1.48 -0.90 -15.44
N ILE A 75 -2.00 0.34 -15.44
CA ILE A 75 -3.44 0.60 -15.54
C ILE A 75 -4.03 0.02 -16.84
N GLU A 76 -3.35 0.23 -17.97
CA GLU A 76 -3.84 -0.25 -19.27
C GLU A 76 -3.85 -1.77 -19.36
N SER A 77 -2.98 -2.48 -18.64
CA SER A 77 -2.93 -3.93 -18.59
C SER A 77 -4.07 -4.56 -17.78
N ALA A 78 -4.75 -3.81 -16.93
CA ALA A 78 -5.84 -4.31 -16.09
C ALA A 78 -6.99 -4.89 -16.92
N ASN A 79 -7.54 -6.01 -16.47
CA ASN A 79 -8.69 -6.67 -17.09
C ASN A 79 -9.97 -6.52 -16.24
N SER A 80 -9.87 -6.49 -14.92
CA SER A 80 -11.00 -6.53 -13.99
C SER A 80 -11.05 -5.35 -13.03
N SER A 81 -9.91 -4.96 -12.44
CA SER A 81 -9.91 -3.93 -11.40
C SER A 81 -8.63 -3.10 -11.35
N VAL A 82 -8.76 -1.84 -10.92
CA VAL A 82 -7.67 -0.93 -10.58
C VAL A 82 -8.08 -0.18 -9.32
N HIS A 83 -7.54 -0.55 -8.18
CA HIS A 83 -7.81 0.10 -6.90
C HIS A 83 -6.57 0.84 -6.43
N CYS A 84 -6.66 2.16 -6.28
CA CYS A 84 -5.53 3.01 -5.95
C CYS A 84 -5.78 3.85 -4.68
N ALA A 85 -4.81 3.91 -3.78
CA ALA A 85 -4.73 4.90 -2.71
C ALA A 85 -3.57 5.84 -3.03
N LEU A 86 -3.87 7.11 -3.31
CA LEU A 86 -2.91 8.10 -3.85
C LEU A 86 -2.95 9.38 -3.04
N TYR A 87 -1.80 9.79 -2.51
CA TYR A 87 -1.68 11.07 -1.82
C TYR A 87 -1.90 12.27 -2.76
N ASP A 88 -1.34 12.24 -3.97
CA ASP A 88 -1.48 13.30 -4.97
C ASP A 88 -1.45 12.71 -6.38
N ILE A 89 -2.18 13.34 -7.31
CA ILE A 89 -2.22 12.98 -8.72
C ILE A 89 -2.47 14.22 -9.59
N ASN A 90 -1.60 14.47 -10.58
CA ASN A 90 -1.83 15.50 -11.60
C ASN A 90 -1.34 15.11 -13.00
N LEU A 91 -0.70 13.96 -13.16
CA LEU A 91 -0.25 13.46 -14.47
C LEU A 91 -1.43 13.15 -15.37
N LYS A 92 -1.56 13.93 -16.45
CA LYS A 92 -2.69 13.86 -17.38
C LYS A 92 -2.83 12.52 -18.10
N ASN A 93 -1.72 11.84 -18.39
CA ASN A 93 -1.74 10.51 -19.00
C ASN A 93 -2.30 9.46 -18.03
N VAL A 94 -1.87 9.47 -16.76
CA VAL A 94 -2.37 8.57 -15.73
C VAL A 94 -3.87 8.79 -15.48
N ILE A 95 -4.29 10.06 -15.32
CA ILE A 95 -5.71 10.43 -15.15
C ILE A 95 -6.55 9.94 -16.33
N ARG A 96 -6.07 10.13 -17.58
CA ARG A 96 -6.77 9.65 -18.77
C ARG A 96 -6.86 8.13 -18.84
N SER A 97 -5.80 7.42 -18.43
CA SER A 97 -5.79 5.95 -18.40
C SER A 97 -6.77 5.40 -17.38
N LEU A 98 -6.85 5.98 -16.17
CA LEU A 98 -7.87 5.65 -15.16
C LEU A 98 -9.28 5.88 -15.70
N ALA A 99 -9.55 7.06 -16.27
CA ALA A 99 -10.85 7.39 -16.85
C ALA A 99 -11.24 6.52 -18.05
N LYS A 100 -10.27 6.09 -18.87
CA LYS A 100 -10.49 5.16 -19.98
C LYS A 100 -10.81 3.76 -19.45
N LYS A 101 -10.03 3.30 -18.48
CA LYS A 101 -10.16 1.95 -17.90
C LYS A 101 -11.46 1.80 -17.11
N SER A 102 -11.98 2.83 -16.45
CA SER A 102 -13.26 2.77 -15.72
C SER A 102 -14.48 2.43 -16.58
N LYS A 103 -14.35 2.45 -17.91
CA LYS A 103 -15.41 2.02 -18.84
C LYS A 103 -15.50 0.50 -19.00
N SER A 104 -14.47 -0.25 -18.56
CA SER A 104 -14.36 -1.70 -18.80
C SER A 104 -13.88 -2.50 -17.58
N ALA A 105 -13.48 -1.84 -16.50
CA ALA A 105 -13.01 -2.44 -15.28
C ALA A 105 -13.51 -1.66 -14.05
N ASP A 106 -13.50 -2.28 -12.87
CA ASP A 106 -13.78 -1.60 -11.60
C ASP A 106 -12.58 -0.72 -11.22
N VAL A 107 -12.71 0.59 -11.44
CA VAL A 107 -11.66 1.56 -11.10
C VAL A 107 -12.10 2.39 -9.92
N LYS A 108 -11.35 2.28 -8.82
CA LYS A 108 -11.58 3.04 -7.60
C LYS A 108 -10.30 3.75 -7.17
N VAL A 109 -10.42 4.99 -6.73
CA VAL A 109 -9.29 5.79 -6.25
C VAL A 109 -9.68 6.48 -4.95
N VAL A 110 -8.92 6.21 -3.89
CA VAL A 110 -8.92 7.03 -2.67
C VAL A 110 -7.82 8.07 -2.81
N ILE A 111 -8.14 9.34 -2.58
CA ILE A 111 -7.20 10.45 -2.68
C ILE A 111 -7.24 11.33 -1.43
N ASP A 112 -6.08 11.84 -1.01
CA ASP A 112 -5.97 12.80 0.07
C ASP A 112 -6.70 14.10 -0.27
N SER A 113 -7.58 14.55 0.61
CA SER A 113 -8.49 15.68 0.37
C SER A 113 -7.75 17.00 0.18
N SER A 114 -6.61 17.20 0.87
CA SER A 114 -5.79 18.41 0.75
C SER A 114 -5.15 18.57 -0.64
N ASN A 115 -4.97 17.46 -1.37
CA ASN A 115 -4.42 17.41 -2.72
C ASN A 115 -5.48 17.28 -3.82
N TYR A 116 -6.74 17.02 -3.45
CA TYR A 116 -7.82 16.90 -4.42
C TYR A 116 -8.25 18.26 -4.97
N LYS A 117 -8.09 18.47 -6.27
CA LYS A 117 -8.45 19.71 -7.02
C LYS A 117 -9.40 19.41 -8.15
N GLU A 118 -10.29 18.43 -7.97
CA GLU A 118 -11.23 17.98 -9.01
C GLU A 118 -10.55 17.52 -10.32
N GLN A 119 -9.27 17.18 -10.27
CA GLN A 119 -8.48 16.72 -11.43
C GLN A 119 -8.90 15.34 -11.94
N ILE A 120 -9.57 14.55 -11.09
CA ILE A 120 -10.17 13.25 -11.41
C ILE A 120 -11.60 13.22 -10.86
N LYS A 121 -12.58 12.72 -11.61
CA LYS A 121 -14.00 12.74 -11.23
C LYS A 121 -14.67 11.42 -11.58
N GLY A 122 -15.71 11.08 -10.86
CA GLY A 122 -16.56 9.91 -11.07
C GLY A 122 -16.95 9.22 -9.78
N ASP A 123 -17.88 8.28 -9.86
CA ASP A 123 -18.38 7.54 -8.69
C ASP A 123 -17.31 6.63 -8.07
N GLY A 124 -16.24 6.29 -8.82
CA GLY A 124 -15.08 5.56 -8.35
C GLY A 124 -14.04 6.41 -7.61
N ILE A 125 -14.34 7.66 -7.22
CA ILE A 125 -13.40 8.54 -6.53
C ILE A 125 -13.90 8.84 -5.13
N ARG A 126 -13.03 8.66 -4.14
CA ARG A 126 -13.27 8.99 -2.74
C ARG A 126 -12.14 9.84 -2.17
N MET A 127 -12.48 10.81 -1.35
CA MET A 127 -11.52 11.59 -0.57
C MET A 127 -11.45 11.06 0.87
N ASP A 128 -10.33 11.28 1.53
CA ASP A 128 -10.19 11.07 2.96
C ASP A 128 -11.01 12.08 3.78
N ASP A 129 -10.92 12.01 5.12
CA ASP A 129 -11.70 12.86 6.03
C ASP A 129 -10.93 14.10 6.56
N ASP A 130 -9.78 14.42 5.97
CA ASP A 130 -8.92 15.60 6.27
C ASP A 130 -8.44 15.73 7.73
N LYS A 131 -8.44 14.63 8.50
CA LYS A 131 -7.95 14.63 9.89
C LYS A 131 -6.46 14.32 10.00
N GLN A 132 -5.97 13.45 9.13
CA GLN A 132 -4.58 13.04 8.96
C GLN A 132 -4.32 12.84 7.47
N LEU A 133 -3.07 12.64 7.07
CA LEU A 133 -2.77 12.41 5.66
C LEU A 133 -3.10 10.95 5.28
N MET A 134 -3.92 10.77 4.25
CA MET A 134 -3.94 9.53 3.49
C MET A 134 -2.72 9.54 2.56
N HIS A 135 -1.55 9.19 3.13
CA HIS A 135 -0.26 9.37 2.47
C HIS A 135 0.19 8.14 1.67
N ASN A 136 -0.65 7.14 1.51
CA ASN A 136 -0.39 5.98 0.68
C ASN A 136 -0.14 6.35 -0.80
N LYS A 137 0.64 5.51 -1.48
CA LYS A 137 0.99 5.63 -2.90
C LYS A 137 1.07 4.24 -3.49
N PHE A 138 -0.09 3.58 -3.56
CA PHE A 138 -0.14 2.24 -4.15
C PHE A 138 -1.34 2.07 -5.08
N CYS A 139 -1.24 1.09 -5.96
CA CYS A 139 -2.37 0.56 -6.71
C CYS A 139 -2.32 -0.97 -6.71
N VAL A 140 -3.50 -1.58 -6.60
CA VAL A 140 -3.70 -3.01 -6.83
C VAL A 140 -4.38 -3.20 -8.18
N ILE A 141 -3.83 -4.07 -8.99
CA ILE A 141 -4.30 -4.37 -10.34
C ILE A 141 -4.75 -5.83 -10.39
N ASP A 142 -6.02 -6.05 -10.75
CA ASP A 142 -6.62 -7.38 -10.94
C ASP A 142 -6.41 -8.32 -9.73
N SER A 143 -6.28 -7.77 -8.50
CA SER A 143 -5.95 -8.50 -7.26
C SER A 143 -4.73 -9.42 -7.40
N ASN A 144 -3.78 -9.06 -8.27
CA ASN A 144 -2.61 -9.87 -8.60
C ASN A 144 -1.30 -9.09 -8.63
N ALA A 145 -1.32 -7.81 -8.98
CA ALA A 145 -0.13 -6.97 -9.00
C ALA A 145 -0.32 -5.78 -8.07
N VAL A 146 0.72 -5.47 -7.30
CA VAL A 146 0.82 -4.31 -6.43
C VAL A 146 1.90 -3.38 -6.96
N MET A 147 1.54 -2.12 -7.21
CA MET A 147 2.49 -1.04 -7.42
C MET A 147 2.56 -0.20 -6.15
N THR A 148 3.75 0.04 -5.64
CA THR A 148 4.00 0.90 -4.48
C THR A 148 5.35 1.60 -4.57
N GLY A 149 5.71 2.41 -3.59
CA GLY A 149 6.96 3.16 -3.51
C GLY A 149 6.76 4.59 -3.01
N SER A 150 7.67 5.47 -3.35
CA SER A 150 7.61 6.88 -2.93
C SER A 150 6.90 7.79 -3.94
N PHE A 151 6.63 7.31 -5.15
CA PHE A 151 6.16 8.08 -6.29
C PHE A 151 4.69 8.48 -6.17
N ASN A 152 4.41 9.78 -6.19
CA ASN A 152 3.07 10.29 -6.52
C ASN A 152 2.96 10.45 -8.05
N PRO A 153 1.84 10.12 -8.67
CA PRO A 153 1.64 10.37 -10.11
C PRO A 153 1.45 11.87 -10.41
N THR A 154 2.53 12.65 -10.18
CA THR A 154 2.60 14.09 -10.41
C THR A 154 3.75 14.47 -11.33
N ASP A 155 3.63 15.63 -12.00
CA ASP A 155 4.70 16.16 -12.84
C ASP A 155 6.02 16.31 -12.06
N ASN A 156 5.96 16.80 -10.82
CA ASN A 156 7.16 16.97 -10.00
C ASN A 156 7.84 15.64 -9.68
N ASP A 157 7.07 14.62 -9.29
CA ASP A 157 7.65 13.32 -8.95
C ASP A 157 8.17 12.58 -10.18
N ASN A 158 7.57 12.79 -11.36
CA ASN A 158 8.02 12.12 -12.58
C ASN A 158 9.25 12.77 -13.22
N TYR A 159 9.35 14.10 -13.19
CA TYR A 159 10.37 14.82 -13.97
C TYR A 159 11.46 15.46 -13.13
N ASN A 160 11.27 15.58 -11.81
CA ASN A 160 12.12 16.41 -10.98
C ASN A 160 12.63 15.73 -9.70
N ASN A 161 11.75 15.07 -8.97
CA ASN A 161 12.05 14.51 -7.66
C ASN A 161 12.66 13.10 -7.76
N ASN A 162 13.58 12.77 -6.88
CA ASN A 162 14.14 11.43 -6.77
C ASN A 162 13.13 10.51 -6.09
N ASN A 163 12.56 9.58 -6.83
CA ASN A 163 11.52 8.64 -6.39
C ASN A 163 11.80 7.22 -6.85
N ASN A 164 11.11 6.27 -6.25
CA ASN A 164 11.05 4.89 -6.73
C ASN A 164 9.62 4.39 -6.90
N VAL A 165 9.47 3.43 -7.81
CA VAL A 165 8.29 2.60 -8.00
C VAL A 165 8.74 1.15 -7.96
N VAL A 166 8.01 0.33 -7.20
CA VAL A 166 8.17 -1.13 -7.16
C VAL A 166 6.86 -1.76 -7.61
N VAL A 167 6.94 -2.72 -8.53
CA VAL A 167 5.80 -3.53 -8.97
C VAL A 167 6.06 -4.98 -8.56
N VAL A 168 5.17 -5.55 -7.75
CA VAL A 168 5.25 -6.93 -7.27
C VAL A 168 4.03 -7.71 -7.76
N TYR A 169 4.26 -8.85 -8.37
CA TYR A 169 3.21 -9.75 -8.86
C TYR A 169 3.01 -10.88 -7.84
N SER A 170 1.94 -10.76 -7.04
CA SER A 170 1.60 -11.70 -5.96
C SER A 170 0.14 -11.53 -5.54
N ASN A 171 -0.62 -12.62 -5.57
CA ASN A 171 -1.99 -12.61 -5.09
C ASN A 171 -2.04 -12.38 -3.56
N ALA A 172 -1.15 -12.99 -2.80
CA ALA A 172 -1.13 -12.85 -1.35
C ALA A 172 -0.78 -11.43 -0.92
N LEU A 173 0.18 -10.77 -1.60
CA LEU A 173 0.49 -9.37 -1.37
C LEU A 173 -0.68 -8.47 -1.79
N ALA A 174 -1.29 -8.75 -2.95
CA ALA A 174 -2.44 -8.00 -3.42
C ALA A 174 -3.62 -8.07 -2.45
N VAL A 175 -3.88 -9.22 -1.82
CA VAL A 175 -4.90 -9.35 -0.77
C VAL A 175 -4.64 -8.41 0.40
N ASN A 176 -3.40 -8.29 0.88
CA ASN A 176 -3.08 -7.37 1.98
C ASN A 176 -3.33 -5.91 1.58
N TYR A 177 -2.94 -5.51 0.36
CA TYR A 177 -3.15 -4.14 -0.14
C TYR A 177 -4.62 -3.85 -0.49
N GLU A 178 -5.39 -4.87 -0.88
CA GLU A 178 -6.85 -4.74 -1.07
C GLU A 178 -7.57 -4.59 0.27
N ASP A 179 -7.16 -5.33 1.32
CA ASP A 179 -7.72 -5.18 2.67
C ASP A 179 -7.53 -3.73 3.16
N GLU A 180 -6.34 -3.16 3.00
CA GLU A 180 -6.05 -1.75 3.31
C GLU A 180 -6.89 -0.80 2.43
N PHE A 181 -6.93 -1.04 1.12
CA PHE A 181 -7.73 -0.22 0.21
C PHE A 181 -9.21 -0.22 0.60
N GLU A 182 -9.78 -1.36 0.94
CA GLU A 182 -11.19 -1.48 1.35
C GLU A 182 -11.44 -0.75 2.69
N GLU A 183 -10.49 -0.72 3.61
CA GLU A 183 -10.59 0.07 4.83
C GLU A 183 -10.65 1.56 4.52
N LEU A 184 -9.74 2.07 3.73
CA LEU A 184 -9.73 3.45 3.26
C LEU A 184 -10.99 3.78 2.46
N TRP A 185 -11.40 2.87 1.55
CA TRP A 185 -12.63 3.03 0.75
C TRP A 185 -13.88 3.11 1.63
N ASN A 186 -13.91 2.43 2.76
CA ASN A 186 -15.01 2.48 3.73
C ASN A 186 -14.86 3.62 4.77
N GLY A 187 -13.88 4.50 4.62
CA GLY A 187 -13.70 5.70 5.44
C GLY A 187 -13.01 5.46 6.77
N LYS A 188 -12.21 4.40 6.88
CA LYS A 188 -11.34 4.15 8.02
C LYS A 188 -9.97 4.75 7.71
N PHE A 189 -9.73 5.99 8.14
CA PHE A 189 -8.47 6.69 7.95
C PHE A 189 -7.73 6.81 9.27
N GLY A 190 -6.38 6.61 9.25
CA GLY A 190 -5.51 6.63 10.42
C GLY A 190 -5.83 5.57 11.46
N GLN A 191 -6.53 4.54 11.06
CA GLN A 191 -6.94 3.40 11.87
C GLN A 191 -7.41 2.24 10.99
N GLY A 192 -7.11 1.02 11.38
CA GLY A 192 -7.50 -0.17 10.61
C GLY A 192 -7.22 -1.46 11.38
N ASN A 193 -7.11 -2.54 10.64
CA ASN A 193 -6.68 -3.81 11.19
C ASN A 193 -5.20 -4.03 10.87
N ASN A 194 -4.50 -4.78 11.72
CA ASN A 194 -3.17 -5.25 11.36
C ASN A 194 -3.21 -6.07 10.07
N VAL A 195 -2.16 -5.97 9.27
CA VAL A 195 -2.04 -6.72 8.01
C VAL A 195 -2.24 -8.22 8.22
N ARG A 196 -3.02 -8.83 7.34
CA ARG A 196 -3.44 -10.25 7.47
C ARG A 196 -2.27 -11.22 7.37
N SER A 197 -1.38 -11.01 6.44
CA SER A 197 -0.22 -11.87 6.16
C SER A 197 1.04 -11.00 6.03
N PRO A 198 1.64 -10.56 7.15
CA PRO A 198 2.78 -9.64 7.11
C PRO A 198 4.01 -10.24 6.43
N ILE A 199 4.12 -11.55 6.35
CA ILE A 199 5.22 -12.27 5.72
C ILE A 199 4.67 -13.11 4.58
N ILE A 200 5.27 -13.00 3.39
CA ILE A 200 4.93 -13.74 2.18
C ILE A 200 6.23 -14.21 1.53
N TYR A 201 6.24 -15.39 0.91
CA TYR A 201 7.34 -15.85 0.08
C TYR A 201 6.93 -15.88 -1.38
N ILE A 202 7.67 -15.18 -2.23
CA ILE A 202 7.52 -15.21 -3.69
C ILE A 202 8.82 -15.75 -4.28
N ASN A 203 8.77 -16.85 -5.04
CA ASN A 203 9.97 -17.54 -5.56
C ASN A 203 11.00 -17.87 -4.46
N ASN A 204 10.54 -18.26 -3.27
CA ASN A 204 11.32 -18.48 -2.04
C ASN A 204 12.03 -17.22 -1.47
N ILE A 205 11.77 -16.04 -1.98
CA ILE A 205 12.24 -14.76 -1.45
C ILE A 205 11.22 -14.25 -0.46
N LYS A 206 11.67 -13.80 0.72
CA LYS A 206 10.83 -13.24 1.76
C LYS A 206 10.46 -11.81 1.43
N TYR A 207 9.17 -11.50 1.51
CA TYR A 207 8.59 -10.16 1.49
C TYR A 207 7.86 -9.93 2.80
N GLU A 208 7.96 -8.71 3.30
CA GLU A 208 7.15 -8.26 4.43
C GLU A 208 6.43 -6.98 4.02
N ASN A 209 5.15 -6.84 4.37
CA ASN A 209 4.47 -5.56 4.22
C ASN A 209 3.70 -5.20 5.48
N TYR A 210 3.59 -3.90 5.71
CA TYR A 210 2.98 -3.30 6.88
C TYR A 210 2.23 -2.04 6.48
N PHE A 211 1.14 -1.75 7.19
CA PHE A 211 0.40 -0.51 7.07
C PHE A 211 0.43 0.24 8.40
N CYS A 212 0.59 1.54 8.35
CA CYS A 212 0.72 2.37 9.52
C CYS A 212 -0.46 3.33 9.57
N PRO A 213 -1.00 3.57 10.77
CA PRO A 213 -0.33 3.37 12.08
C PRO A 213 -0.43 1.96 12.71
N GLU A 214 -1.26 1.04 12.22
CA GLU A 214 -1.64 -0.20 12.91
C GLU A 214 -0.46 -1.14 13.16
N ASP A 215 0.42 -1.29 12.16
CA ASP A 215 1.53 -2.25 12.19
C ASP A 215 2.83 -1.66 12.74
N LYS A 216 2.84 -0.37 13.15
CA LYS A 216 4.00 0.31 13.78
C LYS A 216 5.25 0.23 12.91
N CYS A 217 5.25 0.93 11.78
CA CYS A 217 6.32 0.92 10.78
C CYS A 217 7.67 1.35 11.33
N GLU A 218 7.68 2.27 12.30
CA GLU A 218 8.88 2.68 13.04
C GLU A 218 9.61 1.48 13.63
N LEU A 219 8.88 0.60 14.34
CA LEU A 219 9.48 -0.58 14.98
C LEU A 219 10.04 -1.54 13.94
N ARG A 220 9.40 -1.68 12.77
CA ARG A 220 9.88 -2.57 11.70
C ARG A 220 11.20 -2.08 11.12
N ILE A 221 11.32 -0.78 10.85
CA ILE A 221 12.59 -0.18 10.42
C ILE A 221 13.66 -0.27 11.52
N ALA A 222 13.31 0.07 12.76
CA ALA A 222 14.24 -0.03 13.88
C ALA A 222 14.76 -1.46 14.09
N ASP A 223 13.91 -2.48 13.92
CA ASP A 223 14.32 -3.88 14.04
C ASP A 223 15.25 -4.32 12.89
N LEU A 224 15.01 -3.87 11.65
CA LEU A 224 15.95 -4.11 10.55
C LEU A 224 17.32 -3.50 10.87
N ILE A 225 17.37 -2.26 11.34
CA ILE A 225 18.61 -1.56 11.72
C ILE A 225 19.32 -2.28 12.88
N LYS A 226 18.60 -2.69 13.91
CA LYS A 226 19.17 -3.42 15.07
C LYS A 226 19.83 -4.75 14.67
N ASN A 227 19.27 -5.42 13.67
CA ASN A 227 19.76 -6.72 13.19
C ASN A 227 20.76 -6.62 12.03
N ALA A 228 21.10 -5.41 11.57
CA ALA A 228 22.12 -5.22 10.52
C ALA A 228 23.48 -5.73 10.98
N GLU A 229 24.24 -6.40 10.10
CA GLU A 229 25.51 -7.02 10.41
C GLU A 229 26.72 -6.26 9.82
N SER A 230 26.55 -5.59 8.70
CA SER A 230 27.67 -4.99 7.96
C SER A 230 27.43 -3.53 7.54
N SER A 231 26.28 -3.21 6.96
CA SER A 231 26.05 -1.90 6.36
C SER A 231 24.59 -1.46 6.40
N ILE A 232 24.40 -0.13 6.49
CA ILE A 232 23.09 0.50 6.43
C ILE A 232 23.19 1.74 5.56
N TYR A 233 22.48 1.76 4.42
CA TYR A 233 22.36 2.95 3.59
C TYR A 233 20.91 3.42 3.57
N PHE A 234 20.70 4.72 3.58
CA PHE A 234 19.32 5.24 3.56
C PHE A 234 19.19 6.53 2.74
N MET A 235 18.00 6.69 2.17
CA MET A 235 17.57 7.88 1.43
C MET A 235 16.24 8.33 2.00
N ALA A 236 16.15 9.53 2.56
CA ALA A 236 14.97 9.99 3.27
C ALA A 236 14.54 11.41 2.89
N PHE A 237 13.24 11.58 2.59
CA PHE A 237 12.64 12.89 2.43
C PHE A 237 12.59 13.62 3.78
N SER A 238 11.72 13.20 4.67
CA SER A 238 11.60 13.75 6.03
C SER A 238 12.06 12.73 7.06
N PHE A 239 12.98 13.11 7.95
CA PHE A 239 13.50 12.22 8.98
C PHE A 239 13.53 12.97 10.32
N THR A 240 12.47 12.78 11.11
CA THR A 240 12.30 13.39 12.43
C THR A 240 12.12 12.37 13.54
N ASN A 241 12.06 11.08 13.20
CA ASN A 241 11.83 9.99 14.14
C ASN A 241 13.09 9.73 14.99
N GLU A 242 12.96 9.85 16.30
CA GLU A 242 14.07 9.69 17.25
C GLU A 242 14.46 8.23 17.46
N GLU A 243 13.48 7.31 17.49
CA GLU A 243 13.74 5.88 17.72
C GLU A 243 14.55 5.26 16.57
N ILE A 244 14.21 5.59 15.31
CA ILE A 244 14.98 5.15 14.14
C ILE A 244 16.39 5.77 14.16
N ALA A 245 16.52 7.05 14.53
CA ALA A 245 17.82 7.70 14.65
C ALA A 245 18.67 7.04 15.76
N ASP A 246 18.07 6.72 16.91
CA ASP A 246 18.74 6.01 18.02
C ASP A 246 19.20 4.62 17.59
N ALA A 247 18.38 3.90 16.80
CA ALA A 247 18.78 2.60 16.28
C ALA A 247 20.03 2.71 15.40
N LEU A 248 20.09 3.70 14.49
CA LEU A 248 21.28 3.99 13.66
C LEU A 248 22.51 4.32 14.52
N ILE A 249 22.37 5.23 15.48
CA ILE A 249 23.44 5.65 16.37
C ILE A 249 24.02 4.47 17.19
N LYS A 250 23.16 3.57 17.67
CA LYS A 250 23.59 2.35 18.39
C LYS A 250 24.40 1.40 17.49
N ARG A 251 24.26 1.50 16.18
CA ARG A 251 24.97 0.67 15.18
C ARG A 251 26.14 1.39 14.49
N LYS A 252 26.58 2.55 14.99
CA LYS A 252 27.65 3.37 14.40
C LYS A 252 28.99 2.70 14.11
N GLY A 253 29.19 1.46 14.56
CA GLY A 253 30.35 0.64 14.19
C GLY A 253 30.25 -0.04 12.83
N LEU A 254 29.08 -0.01 12.19
CA LEU A 254 28.87 -0.51 10.82
C LEU A 254 29.15 0.59 9.79
N ASP A 255 29.20 0.20 8.51
CA ASP A 255 29.22 1.18 7.41
C ASP A 255 27.82 1.79 7.23
N ILE A 256 27.64 3.02 7.76
CA ILE A 256 26.35 3.72 7.72
C ILE A 256 26.48 5.02 6.97
N SER A 257 25.71 5.16 5.89
CA SER A 257 25.66 6.41 5.12
C SER A 257 24.21 6.75 4.72
N GLY A 258 23.87 8.05 4.74
CA GLY A 258 22.52 8.51 4.44
C GLY A 258 22.43 9.79 3.64
N ILE A 259 21.45 9.87 2.74
CA ILE A 259 21.12 11.08 1.98
C ILE A 259 19.75 11.58 2.44
N LEU A 260 19.68 12.82 2.88
CA LEU A 260 18.44 13.46 3.30
C LEU A 260 18.09 14.63 2.41
N ASP A 261 16.79 14.85 2.19
CA ASP A 261 16.32 16.03 1.47
C ASP A 261 16.89 17.32 2.08
N SER A 262 17.42 18.20 1.23
CA SER A 262 18.11 19.41 1.67
C SER A 262 17.22 20.35 2.49
N SER A 263 15.95 20.51 2.07
CA SER A 263 14.98 21.37 2.76
C SER A 263 14.54 20.76 4.10
N GLN A 264 14.26 19.47 4.12
CA GLN A 264 13.81 18.76 5.31
C GLN A 264 14.92 18.55 6.34
N SER A 265 16.19 18.48 5.90
CA SER A 265 17.35 18.43 6.81
C SER A 265 17.51 19.68 7.68
N SER A 266 16.87 20.78 7.31
CA SER A 266 17.01 22.08 7.98
C SER A 266 15.85 22.42 8.92
N ILE A 267 14.79 21.59 8.98
CA ILE A 267 13.66 21.82 9.89
C ILE A 267 14.03 21.51 11.34
N LYS A 268 13.29 22.10 12.28
CA LYS A 268 13.59 22.08 13.73
C LYS A 268 13.79 20.67 14.31
N TYR A 269 13.00 19.70 13.88
CA TYR A 269 13.00 18.35 14.44
C TYR A 269 13.79 17.33 13.62
N SER A 270 14.48 17.79 12.55
CA SER A 270 15.27 16.91 11.70
C SER A 270 16.39 16.23 12.50
N GLN A 271 16.54 14.93 12.30
CA GLN A 271 17.63 14.14 12.90
C GLN A 271 18.97 14.33 12.19
N PHE A 272 19.04 15.10 11.09
CA PHE A 272 20.25 15.27 10.29
C PHE A 272 21.48 15.68 11.12
N LYS A 273 21.37 16.78 11.90
CA LYS A 273 22.47 17.27 12.74
C LYS A 273 22.84 16.25 13.82
N ARG A 274 21.85 15.65 14.47
CA ARG A 274 22.06 14.65 15.51
C ARG A 274 22.83 13.45 14.97
N LEU A 275 22.46 12.92 13.82
CA LEU A 275 23.18 11.82 13.19
C LEU A 275 24.64 12.18 12.91
N GLN A 276 24.92 13.39 12.39
CA GLN A 276 26.30 13.89 12.17
C GLN A 276 27.08 13.98 13.47
N GLU A 277 26.50 14.55 14.52
CA GLU A 277 27.14 14.71 15.83
C GLU A 277 27.54 13.37 16.46
N PHE A 278 26.76 12.31 16.20
CA PHE A 278 27.08 10.96 16.66
C PHE A 278 27.97 10.16 15.69
N GLY A 279 28.46 10.80 14.61
CA GLY A 279 29.43 10.21 13.68
C GLY A 279 28.83 9.35 12.57
N ILE A 280 27.52 9.45 12.33
CA ILE A 280 26.89 8.83 11.16
C ILE A 280 27.16 9.68 9.93
N ASN A 281 27.62 9.06 8.84
CA ASN A 281 27.95 9.73 7.61
C ASN A 281 26.70 10.11 6.83
N VAL A 282 26.18 11.33 7.06
CA VAL A 282 24.99 11.83 6.37
C VAL A 282 25.28 13.10 5.59
N LYS A 283 24.72 13.19 4.38
CA LYS A 283 24.76 14.39 3.57
C LYS A 283 23.38 14.86 3.13
N LYS A 284 23.29 16.14 2.77
CA LYS A 284 22.11 16.68 2.12
C LYS A 284 22.13 16.33 0.65
N ASP A 285 20.94 16.04 0.11
CA ASP A 285 20.78 15.83 -1.32
C ASP A 285 21.17 17.09 -2.12
N SER A 286 21.80 16.85 -3.27
CA SER A 286 22.21 17.90 -4.20
C SER A 286 21.14 18.23 -5.25
N ASN A 287 20.08 17.45 -5.35
CA ASN A 287 18.95 17.75 -6.24
C ASN A 287 18.29 19.08 -5.82
N LYS A 288 18.14 20.01 -6.73
CA LYS A 288 17.44 21.27 -6.50
C LYS A 288 15.94 21.10 -6.21
N TYR A 289 15.37 19.93 -6.53
CA TYR A 289 14.00 19.53 -6.20
C TYR A 289 13.99 18.68 -4.92
N LYS A 290 13.37 17.51 -4.90
CA LYS A 290 13.22 16.72 -3.68
C LYS A 290 13.95 15.37 -3.77
N MET A 291 14.70 15.05 -2.72
CA MET A 291 14.98 13.67 -2.36
C MET A 291 13.70 13.08 -1.77
N HIS A 292 12.88 12.44 -2.60
CA HIS A 292 11.58 11.97 -2.15
C HIS A 292 11.54 10.47 -1.82
N HIS A 293 12.66 9.77 -1.91
CA HIS A 293 12.79 8.39 -1.43
C HIS A 293 12.48 8.25 0.07
N LYS A 294 12.01 7.07 0.47
CA LYS A 294 11.89 6.59 1.85
C LYS A 294 12.43 5.16 1.83
N VAL A 295 13.75 5.04 1.87
CA VAL A 295 14.46 3.79 1.60
C VAL A 295 15.50 3.52 2.68
N PHE A 296 15.54 2.28 3.17
CA PHE A 296 16.63 1.74 3.98
C PHE A 296 17.16 0.48 3.30
N ILE A 297 18.46 0.40 3.11
CA ILE A 297 19.18 -0.73 2.51
C ILE A 297 20.05 -1.35 3.60
N ILE A 298 19.83 -2.61 3.89
CA ILE A 298 20.48 -3.33 4.99
C ILE A 298 21.34 -4.46 4.40
N ASP A 299 22.64 -4.45 4.75
CA ASP A 299 23.61 -5.51 4.45
C ASP A 299 23.72 -5.87 2.94
N ASN A 300 23.28 -4.98 2.05
CA ASN A 300 23.17 -5.23 0.61
C ASN A 300 22.29 -6.45 0.27
N GLU A 301 21.41 -6.87 1.17
CA GLU A 301 20.54 -8.04 1.04
C GLU A 301 19.05 -7.70 1.16
N THR A 302 18.74 -6.65 1.93
CA THR A 302 17.35 -6.26 2.25
C THR A 302 17.14 -4.79 1.95
N VAL A 303 15.99 -4.47 1.35
CA VAL A 303 15.54 -3.09 1.16
C VAL A 303 14.15 -2.91 1.74
N ALA A 304 13.97 -1.83 2.49
CA ALA A 304 12.68 -1.32 2.95
C ALA A 304 12.34 -0.07 2.14
N THR A 305 11.12 0.00 1.59
CA THR A 305 10.61 1.14 0.80
C THR A 305 9.09 1.23 0.93
N GLY A 306 8.48 2.30 0.42
CA GLY A 306 7.05 2.57 0.50
C GLY A 306 6.76 4.06 0.62
N SER A 307 5.63 4.39 1.18
CA SER A 307 5.24 5.79 1.44
C SER A 307 5.77 6.31 2.78
N PHE A 308 6.13 5.43 3.72
CA PHE A 308 6.47 5.74 5.10
C PHE A 308 7.70 6.64 5.22
N ASN A 309 7.48 7.92 5.59
CA ASN A 309 8.57 8.77 6.04
C ASN A 309 8.97 8.41 7.48
N PRO A 310 10.26 8.38 7.84
CA PRO A 310 10.67 8.17 9.23
C PRO A 310 10.33 9.39 10.11
N THR A 311 9.04 9.55 10.41
CA THR A 311 8.49 10.62 11.26
C THR A 311 7.45 10.07 12.24
N LEU A 312 7.25 10.73 13.38
CA LEU A 312 6.25 10.32 14.35
C LEU A 312 4.82 10.36 13.76
N SER A 313 4.51 11.37 12.93
CA SER A 313 3.18 11.46 12.32
C SER A 313 2.90 10.31 11.34
N ALA A 314 3.90 9.87 10.59
CA ALA A 314 3.79 8.74 9.70
C ALA A 314 3.55 7.41 10.46
N ASP A 315 4.16 7.26 11.65
CA ASP A 315 4.00 6.05 12.46
C ASP A 315 2.69 6.01 13.26
N THR A 316 2.12 7.17 13.60
CA THR A 316 1.03 7.22 14.61
C THR A 316 -0.28 7.82 14.12
N LYS A 317 -0.32 8.36 12.90
CA LYS A 317 -1.49 9.13 12.42
C LYS A 317 -1.84 8.90 10.96
N ASN A 318 -0.83 8.98 10.08
CA ASN A 318 -1.07 8.93 8.64
C ASN A 318 -1.31 7.49 8.15
N ASP A 319 -2.08 7.35 7.09
CA ASP A 319 -2.17 6.09 6.36
C ASP A 319 -0.94 5.93 5.47
N GLU A 320 -0.06 5.00 5.81
CA GLU A 320 1.21 4.75 5.14
C GLU A 320 1.39 3.26 4.85
N ASN A 321 2.23 2.94 3.88
CA ASN A 321 2.67 1.57 3.65
C ASN A 321 4.18 1.43 3.69
N LEU A 322 4.63 0.26 4.13
CA LEU A 322 6.02 -0.17 4.19
C LEU A 322 6.14 -1.56 3.58
N LEU A 323 6.99 -1.69 2.56
CA LEU A 323 7.34 -2.95 1.92
C LEU A 323 8.81 -3.27 2.18
N ILE A 324 9.11 -4.46 2.70
CA ILE A 324 10.46 -4.95 2.96
C ILE A 324 10.71 -6.15 2.03
N ILE A 325 11.79 -6.11 1.26
CA ILE A 325 12.13 -7.11 0.24
C ILE A 325 13.50 -7.68 0.56
N HIS A 326 13.59 -8.98 0.82
CA HIS A 326 14.83 -9.69 1.10
C HIS A 326 15.39 -10.34 -0.19
N ASP A 327 15.67 -9.50 -1.19
CA ASP A 327 16.17 -9.90 -2.51
C ASP A 327 17.43 -9.11 -2.87
N LYS A 328 18.57 -9.80 -2.95
CA LYS A 328 19.86 -9.17 -3.32
C LYS A 328 19.82 -8.44 -4.66
N LYS A 329 19.07 -8.92 -5.64
CA LYS A 329 18.99 -8.29 -6.96
C LYS A 329 18.25 -6.95 -6.89
N ILE A 330 17.12 -6.95 -6.18
CA ILE A 330 16.33 -5.73 -5.96
C ILE A 330 17.12 -4.75 -5.08
N THR A 331 17.69 -5.24 -3.97
CA THR A 331 18.51 -4.43 -3.06
C THR A 331 19.70 -3.78 -3.79
N ASN A 332 20.36 -4.53 -4.70
CA ASN A 332 21.47 -3.98 -5.50
C ASN A 332 21.01 -2.89 -6.48
N ALA A 333 19.76 -2.93 -6.97
CA ALA A 333 19.22 -1.83 -7.78
C ALA A 333 19.07 -0.54 -6.94
N PHE A 334 18.58 -0.65 -5.71
CA PHE A 334 18.50 0.48 -4.77
C PHE A 334 19.88 0.97 -4.31
N LEU A 335 20.84 0.06 -4.13
CA LEU A 335 22.21 0.44 -3.79
C LEU A 335 22.85 1.28 -4.91
N LYS A 336 22.69 0.88 -6.17
CA LYS A 336 23.15 1.66 -7.32
C LYS A 336 22.47 3.02 -7.41
N GLU A 337 21.20 3.11 -7.05
CA GLU A 337 20.49 4.40 -6.92
C GLU A 337 21.15 5.26 -5.85
N PHE A 338 21.34 4.70 -4.64
CA PHE A 338 22.03 5.38 -3.55
C PHE A 338 23.43 5.87 -3.97
N GLU A 339 24.26 5.00 -4.54
CA GLU A 339 25.61 5.33 -4.99
C GLU A 339 25.62 6.47 -6.02
N SER A 340 24.67 6.45 -6.96
CA SER A 340 24.56 7.48 -8.00
C SER A 340 24.16 8.86 -7.44
N LEU A 341 23.42 8.88 -6.33
CA LEU A 341 23.01 10.10 -5.64
C LEU A 341 24.02 10.50 -4.54
N TRP A 342 24.84 9.54 -4.11
CA TRP A 342 25.92 9.76 -3.15
C TRP A 342 27.16 10.39 -3.79
N ALA A 343 27.43 10.21 -5.06
CA ALA A 343 28.59 10.73 -5.81
C ALA A 343 28.63 12.31 -5.92
#